data_5ae30eb5c3672b4551221b08a887e900
#
_entry.id   5ae30eb5c3672b4551221b08a887e900
#
_cell.length_a   1.000
_cell.length_b   1.000
_cell.length_c   1.000
_cell.angle_alpha   90.00
_cell.angle_beta   90.00
_cell.angle_gamma   90.00
#
_symmetry.space_group_name_H-M   'P 1'
#
loop_
_entity.id
_entity.type
_entity.pdbx_description
1 polymer ?
#
loop_
_entity_poly.entity_id
_entity_poly.type
_entity_poly.pdbx_seq_one_letter_code
_entity_poly.pdbx_strand_id
1 'polypeptide(L)'
;MTKEIIKQKIRKAVEENPYKKDFRKVSLFGSYAHGKPKKNSDIDILIEFQPASKIGFFALARIQRDLEKKVGSKIDLLTPNSLSDFLKQEILQNAEKIYEKR
;
A
#
# COMPACT_ATOMS: atom_id res chain seq x y z
N MET A 1 2.37 -14.76 -8.41
CA MET A 1 1.69 -14.82 -7.10
C MET A 1 0.23 -14.45 -7.25
N THR A 2 -0.65 -15.12 -6.50
CA THR A 2 -2.06 -14.76 -6.48
C THR A 2 -2.28 -13.48 -5.68
N LYS A 3 -3.43 -12.84 -5.89
CA LYS A 3 -3.83 -11.66 -5.13
C LYS A 3 -3.82 -11.93 -3.63
N GLU A 4 -4.33 -13.08 -3.21
CA GLU A 4 -4.41 -13.41 -1.78
C GLU A 4 -3.01 -13.57 -1.16
N ILE A 5 -2.08 -14.20 -1.88
CA ILE A 5 -0.70 -14.35 -1.39
C ILE A 5 -0.03 -12.98 -1.26
N ILE A 6 -0.23 -12.10 -2.24
CA ILE A 6 0.32 -10.75 -2.20
C ILE A 6 -0.24 -9.97 -1.02
N LYS A 7 -1.55 -10.04 -0.79
CA LYS A 7 -2.18 -9.37 0.35
C LYS A 7 -1.61 -9.86 1.68
N GLN A 8 -1.41 -11.17 1.82
CA GLN A 8 -0.83 -11.75 3.03
C GLN A 8 0.60 -11.28 3.25
N LYS A 9 1.43 -11.26 2.20
CA LYS A 9 2.82 -10.80 2.29
C LYS A 9 2.89 -9.32 2.66
N ILE A 10 2.05 -8.50 2.06
CA ILE A 10 2.02 -7.06 2.36
C ILE A 10 1.55 -6.84 3.78
N ARG A 11 0.51 -7.54 4.22
CA ARG A 11 0.00 -7.42 5.58
C ARG A 11 1.08 -7.74 6.60
N LYS A 12 1.81 -8.83 6.39
CA LYS A 12 2.89 -9.21 7.29
C LYS A 12 3.99 -8.16 7.30
N ALA A 13 4.38 -7.65 6.12
CA ALA A 13 5.39 -6.61 6.02
C ALA A 13 4.96 -5.31 6.71
N VAL A 14 3.68 -4.95 6.60
CA VAL A 14 3.11 -3.78 7.27
C VAL A 14 3.18 -3.95 8.78
N GLU A 15 2.79 -5.11 9.27
CA GLU A 15 2.79 -5.40 10.72
C GLU A 15 4.19 -5.40 11.32
N GLU A 16 5.21 -5.69 10.52
CA GLU A 16 6.61 -5.71 10.94
C GLU A 16 7.36 -4.41 10.65
N ASN A 17 6.69 -3.42 10.05
CA ASN A 17 7.33 -2.18 9.66
C ASN A 17 7.60 -1.29 10.88
N PRO A 18 8.77 -0.63 10.94
CA PRO A 18 9.10 0.27 12.06
C PRO A 18 8.13 1.44 12.22
N TYR A 19 7.46 1.85 11.13
CA TYR A 19 6.51 2.97 11.15
C TYR A 19 5.06 2.51 11.36
N LYS A 20 4.84 1.28 11.74
CA LYS A 20 3.48 0.71 11.89
C LYS A 20 2.55 1.59 12.74
N LYS A 21 3.08 2.23 13.78
CA LYS A 21 2.28 3.10 14.67
C LYS A 21 1.61 4.24 13.94
N ASP A 22 2.22 4.69 12.86
CA ASP A 22 1.72 5.81 12.07
C ASP A 22 0.72 5.40 11.01
N PHE A 23 0.58 4.10 10.75
CA PHE A 23 -0.34 3.60 9.72
C PHE A 23 -1.77 3.57 10.23
N ARG A 24 -2.67 4.10 9.43
CA ARG A 24 -4.10 3.99 9.68
C ARG A 24 -4.73 2.90 8.83
N LYS A 25 -4.41 2.88 7.53
CA LYS A 25 -5.00 1.93 6.58
C LYS A 25 -4.06 1.69 5.42
N VAL A 26 -3.99 0.45 4.97
CA VAL A 26 -3.22 0.05 3.80
C VAL A 26 -4.13 -0.77 2.89
N SER A 27 -4.18 -0.40 1.61
CA SER A 27 -5.07 -1.04 0.63
C SER A 27 -4.33 -1.37 -0.65
N LEU A 28 -4.76 -2.45 -1.30
CA LEU A 28 -4.27 -2.85 -2.62
C LEU A 28 -5.18 -2.26 -3.69
N PHE A 29 -4.59 -1.65 -4.73
CA PHE A 29 -5.37 -1.17 -5.86
C PHE A 29 -4.63 -1.46 -7.17
N GLY A 30 -5.17 -0.98 -8.28
CA GLY A 30 -4.54 -1.17 -9.58
C GLY A 30 -4.71 -2.59 -10.12
N SER A 31 -3.75 -3.03 -10.94
CA SER A 31 -3.88 -4.29 -11.69
C SER A 31 -4.01 -5.51 -10.79
N TYR A 32 -3.31 -5.54 -9.65
CA TYR A 32 -3.41 -6.67 -8.72
C TYR A 32 -4.77 -6.73 -8.03
N ALA A 33 -5.36 -5.57 -7.71
CA ALA A 33 -6.70 -5.55 -7.11
C ALA A 33 -7.76 -6.03 -8.10
N HIS A 34 -7.58 -5.73 -9.39
CA HIS A 34 -8.50 -6.19 -10.44
C HIS A 34 -8.23 -7.62 -10.90
N GLY A 35 -7.21 -8.28 -10.36
CA GLY A 35 -6.89 -9.66 -10.71
C GLY A 35 -6.29 -9.85 -12.09
N LYS A 36 -5.76 -8.78 -12.69
CA LYS A 36 -5.19 -8.81 -14.05
C LYS A 36 -3.76 -8.24 -14.09
N PRO A 37 -2.84 -8.71 -13.21
CA PRO A 37 -1.48 -8.21 -13.27
C PRO A 37 -0.74 -8.75 -14.49
N LYS A 38 0.08 -7.89 -15.09
CA LYS A 38 1.02 -8.30 -16.12
C LYS A 38 2.31 -8.80 -15.46
N LYS A 39 3.14 -9.53 -16.23
CA LYS A 39 4.35 -10.17 -15.71
C LYS A 39 5.25 -9.24 -14.89
N ASN A 40 5.36 -7.97 -15.27
CA ASN A 40 6.21 -7.00 -14.59
C ASN A 40 5.42 -5.84 -13.98
N SER A 41 4.15 -6.09 -13.63
CA SER A 41 3.33 -5.06 -12.99
C SER A 41 3.84 -4.74 -11.60
N ASP A 42 3.93 -3.44 -11.27
CA ASP A 42 4.19 -3.00 -9.91
C ASP A 42 2.96 -3.27 -9.05
N ILE A 43 3.18 -3.47 -7.77
CA ILE A 43 2.08 -3.63 -6.82
C ILE A 43 1.70 -2.22 -6.33
N ASP A 44 0.47 -1.80 -6.62
CA ASP A 44 -0.02 -0.48 -6.25
C ASP A 44 -0.63 -0.52 -4.86
N ILE A 45 -0.08 0.24 -3.93
CA ILE A 45 -0.51 0.28 -2.54
C ILE A 45 -0.89 1.70 -2.17
N LEU A 46 -2.09 1.85 -1.61
CA LEU A 46 -2.55 3.10 -1.04
C LEU A 46 -2.34 3.03 0.47
N ILE A 47 -1.54 3.96 1.02
CA ILE A 47 -1.29 4.01 2.44
C ILE A 47 -1.86 5.31 3.02
N GLU A 48 -2.60 5.17 4.11
CA GLU A 48 -3.16 6.29 4.85
C GLU A 48 -2.56 6.30 6.25
N PHE A 49 -2.13 7.47 6.68
CA PHE A 49 -1.48 7.63 7.98
C PHE A 49 -2.44 8.19 9.03
N GLN A 50 -2.11 7.98 10.29
CA GLN A 50 -2.85 8.57 11.40
C GLN A 50 -2.82 10.11 11.28
N PRO A 51 -3.90 10.81 11.69
CA PRO A 51 -3.96 12.27 11.53
C PRO A 51 -2.82 13.03 12.20
N ALA A 52 -2.31 12.52 13.31
CA ALA A 52 -1.20 13.15 14.05
C ALA A 52 0.18 12.72 13.54
N SER A 53 0.24 11.87 12.53
CA SER A 53 1.49 11.35 12.01
C SER A 53 2.28 12.45 11.30
N LYS A 54 3.61 12.40 11.46
CA LYS A 54 4.54 13.34 10.82
C LYS A 54 5.42 12.61 9.80
N ILE A 55 4.82 11.70 9.04
CA ILE A 55 5.54 10.95 8.00
C ILE A 55 5.81 11.89 6.83
N GLY A 56 7.10 12.18 6.61
CA GLY A 56 7.56 12.96 5.48
C GLY A 56 8.03 12.07 4.33
N PHE A 57 8.57 12.73 3.31
CA PHE A 57 9.00 12.07 2.09
C PHE A 57 10.04 10.96 2.34
N PHE A 58 11.04 11.24 3.17
CA PHE A 58 12.11 10.26 3.43
C PHE A 58 11.60 9.04 4.18
N ALA A 59 10.71 9.24 5.14
CA ALA A 59 10.10 8.14 5.87
C ALA A 59 9.25 7.29 4.93
N LEU A 60 8.49 7.93 4.04
CA LEU A 60 7.68 7.24 3.05
C LEU A 60 8.56 6.37 2.14
N ALA A 61 9.69 6.89 1.70
CA ALA A 61 10.64 6.13 0.87
C ALA A 61 11.21 4.92 1.63
N ARG A 62 11.49 5.06 2.92
CA ARG A 62 11.96 3.95 3.75
C ARG A 62 10.89 2.87 3.90
N ILE A 63 9.65 3.29 4.10
CA ILE A 63 8.52 2.35 4.19
C ILE A 63 8.41 1.56 2.88
N GLN A 64 8.48 2.24 1.75
CA GLN A 64 8.40 1.59 0.44
C GLN A 64 9.51 0.56 0.25
N ARG A 65 10.75 0.91 0.56
CA ARG A 65 11.89 -0.02 0.42
C ARG A 65 11.74 -1.23 1.33
N ASP A 66 11.29 -1.02 2.56
CA ASP A 66 11.09 -2.11 3.51
C ASP A 66 10.03 -3.09 2.99
N LEU A 67 8.92 -2.56 2.48
CA LEU A 67 7.86 -3.39 1.92
C LEU A 67 8.34 -4.15 0.69
N GLU A 68 9.06 -3.48 -0.21
CA GLU A 68 9.60 -4.12 -1.41
C GLU A 68 10.55 -5.26 -1.05
N LYS A 69 11.42 -5.04 -0.08
CA LYS A 69 12.37 -6.04 0.36
C LYS A 69 11.69 -7.27 0.93
N LYS A 70 10.67 -7.06 1.76
CA LYS A 70 9.97 -8.17 2.42
C LYS A 70 9.03 -8.91 1.49
N VAL A 71 8.39 -8.19 0.57
CA VAL A 71 7.47 -8.81 -0.40
C VAL A 71 8.21 -9.42 -1.58
N GLY A 72 9.36 -8.86 -1.93
CA GLY A 72 10.17 -9.36 -3.06
C GLY A 72 9.67 -8.86 -4.41
N SER A 73 8.96 -7.75 -4.44
CA SER A 73 8.41 -7.16 -5.66
C SER A 73 8.44 -5.65 -5.58
N LYS A 74 8.43 -5.00 -6.74
CA LYS A 74 8.36 -3.56 -6.82
C LYS A 74 6.99 -3.06 -6.34
N ILE A 75 6.99 -2.05 -5.48
CA ILE A 75 5.77 -1.49 -4.91
C ILE A 75 5.71 -0.01 -5.24
N ASP A 76 4.56 0.43 -5.75
CA ASP A 76 4.25 1.83 -5.95
C ASP A 76 3.38 2.28 -4.78
N LEU A 77 3.97 3.05 -3.87
CA LEU A 77 3.32 3.45 -2.63
C LEU A 77 2.77 4.87 -2.76
N LEU A 78 1.45 4.99 -2.72
CA LEU A 78 0.75 6.26 -2.89
C LEU A 78 -0.03 6.63 -1.64
N THR A 79 -0.18 7.93 -1.43
CA THR A 79 -1.03 8.48 -0.36
C THR A 79 -2.26 9.14 -0.98
N PRO A 80 -3.35 9.31 -0.22
CA PRO A 80 -4.55 9.96 -0.77
C PRO A 80 -4.28 11.35 -1.33
N ASN A 81 -3.37 12.11 -0.72
CA ASN A 81 -3.06 13.46 -1.17
C ASN A 81 -2.30 13.50 -2.50
N SER A 82 -1.69 12.40 -2.91
CA SER A 82 -0.98 12.33 -4.18
C SER A 82 -1.88 11.96 -5.35
N LEU A 83 -3.17 11.70 -5.09
CA LEU A 83 -4.13 11.29 -6.11
C LEU A 83 -5.00 12.47 -6.54
N SER A 84 -5.35 12.52 -7.84
CA SER A 84 -6.37 13.44 -8.30
C SER A 84 -7.72 13.05 -7.70
N ASP A 85 -8.65 14.01 -7.61
CA ASP A 85 -9.99 13.74 -7.05
C ASP A 85 -10.71 12.62 -7.80
N PHE A 86 -10.58 12.61 -9.11
CA PHE A 86 -11.20 11.58 -9.95
C PHE A 86 -10.63 10.18 -9.62
N LEU A 87 -9.31 10.06 -9.60
CA LEU A 87 -8.63 8.81 -9.29
C LEU A 87 -8.91 8.37 -7.85
N LYS A 88 -8.97 9.32 -6.93
CA LYS A 88 -9.23 9.04 -5.53
C LYS A 88 -10.56 8.33 -5.32
N GLN A 89 -11.62 8.81 -5.99
CA GLN A 89 -12.94 8.18 -5.88
C GLN A 89 -12.93 6.76 -6.45
N GLU A 90 -12.33 6.59 -7.62
CA GLU A 90 -12.25 5.28 -8.27
C GLU A 90 -11.49 4.27 -7.40
N ILE A 91 -10.35 4.68 -6.87
CA ILE A 91 -9.52 3.83 -6.03
C ILE A 91 -10.23 3.47 -4.72
N LEU A 92 -10.90 4.45 -4.09
CA LEU A 92 -11.62 4.19 -2.85
C LEU A 92 -12.76 3.19 -3.04
N GLN A 93 -13.38 3.15 -4.22
CA GLN A 93 -14.44 2.20 -4.50
C GLN A 93 -13.92 0.80 -4.78
N ASN A 94 -12.73 0.68 -5.37
CA ASN A 94 -12.21 -0.60 -5.86
C ASN A 94 -11.02 -1.14 -5.08
N ALA A 95 -10.44 -0.36 -4.19
CA ALA A 95 -9.28 -0.79 -3.41
C ALA A 95 -9.69 -1.86 -2.40
N GLU A 96 -8.82 -2.85 -2.23
CA GLU A 96 -9.05 -3.93 -1.27
C GLU A 96 -8.20 -3.70 -0.02
N LYS A 97 -8.85 -3.63 1.10
CA LYS A 97 -8.18 -3.39 2.38
C LYS A 97 -7.26 -4.56 2.73
N ILE A 98 -6.02 -4.24 3.09
CA ILE A 98 -5.04 -5.20 3.57
C ILE A 98 -4.88 -5.08 5.09
N TYR A 99 -4.83 -3.85 5.58
CA TYR A 99 -4.59 -3.55 6.98
C TYR A 99 -5.37 -2.30 7.39
N GLU A 100 -5.91 -2.31 8.58
CA GLU A 100 -6.56 -1.13 9.17
C GLU A 100 -6.37 -1.17 10.67
N LYS A 101 -5.88 -0.06 11.23
CA LYS A 101 -5.71 0.06 12.68
C LYS A 101 -7.06 0.28 13.33
N ARG A 102 -7.31 -0.50 14.37
CA ARG A 102 -8.55 -0.38 15.17
C ARG A 102 -8.42 0.66 16.25
#